data_b92e6d62ef012eea6217783ceaf6152f
#
_entry.id   b92e6d62ef012eea6217783ceaf6152f
#
_cell.length_a   1.000
_cell.length_b   1.000
_cell.length_c   1.000
_cell.angle_alpha   90.00
_cell.angle_beta   90.00
_cell.angle_gamma   90.00
#
_symmetry.space_group_name_H-M   'P 1'
#
loop_
_entity.id
_entity.type
_entity.pdbx_description
1 polymer ?
#
loop_
_entity_poly.entity_id
_entity_poly.type
_entity_poly.pdbx_seq_one_letter_code
_entity_poly.pdbx_strand_id
1 'polypeptide(L)'
;VDYPIAPADWGLHYNISHDGSMFASDGDDWSRKTLLLYRIVNGSLQVEPLADVSASDYGVQPNVHFTPDDKWVVYTMSQGSLLEIYAVSVAK
;
A
#
# COMPACT_ATOMS: atom_id res chain seq x y z
N VAL A 1 -19.36 8.88 -7.03
CA VAL A 1 -19.43 8.82 -5.55
C VAL A 1 -18.04 9.04 -4.96
N ASP A 2 -17.96 9.90 -3.98
CA ASP A 2 -16.72 10.16 -3.28
C ASP A 2 -16.59 9.26 -2.05
N TYR A 3 -15.38 8.74 -1.83
CA TYR A 3 -15.06 7.95 -0.66
C TYR A 3 -13.99 8.70 0.14
N PRO A 4 -14.38 9.53 1.11
CA PRO A 4 -13.40 10.27 1.90
C PRO A 4 -12.55 9.31 2.73
N ILE A 5 -11.26 9.61 2.82
CA ILE A 5 -10.30 8.84 3.59
C ILE A 5 -9.98 9.62 4.86
N ALA A 6 -10.15 8.96 6.02
CA ALA A 6 -9.81 9.58 7.29
C ALA A 6 -8.31 9.93 7.33
N PRO A 7 -7.92 11.07 7.94
CA PRO A 7 -6.49 11.46 7.99
C PRO A 7 -5.58 10.37 8.57
N ALA A 8 -6.08 9.55 9.50
CA ALA A 8 -5.30 8.45 10.05
C ALA A 8 -4.92 7.40 9.02
N ASP A 9 -5.63 7.35 7.88
CA ASP A 9 -5.43 6.37 6.82
C ASP A 9 -4.79 6.98 5.58
N TRP A 10 -4.29 8.20 5.66
CA TRP A 10 -3.60 8.84 4.52
C TRP A 10 -2.24 8.20 4.31
N GLY A 11 -1.83 8.12 3.04
CA GLY A 11 -0.49 7.74 2.65
C GLY A 11 0.12 8.83 1.77
N LEU A 12 1.39 8.64 1.39
CA LEU A 12 2.10 9.60 0.54
C LEU A 12 1.83 9.36 -0.93
N HIS A 13 1.92 8.13 -1.37
CA HIS A 13 1.72 7.75 -2.76
C HIS A 13 0.66 6.67 -2.83
N TYR A 14 -0.12 6.70 -3.89
CA TYR A 14 -1.20 5.75 -4.10
C TYR A 14 -1.06 5.11 -5.47
N ASN A 15 -1.44 3.85 -5.56
CA ASN A 15 -1.51 3.14 -6.83
C ASN A 15 -2.82 2.36 -6.89
N ILE A 16 -3.45 2.34 -8.04
CA ILE A 16 -4.76 1.73 -8.22
C ILE A 16 -4.62 0.37 -8.91
N SER A 17 -5.47 -0.60 -8.52
CA SER A 17 -5.53 -1.88 -9.22
C SER A 17 -6.02 -1.70 -10.66
N HIS A 18 -5.71 -2.65 -11.52
CA HIS A 18 -6.06 -2.56 -12.95
C HIS A 18 -7.57 -2.57 -13.17
N ASP A 19 -8.31 -3.27 -12.31
CA ASP A 19 -9.77 -3.30 -12.40
C ASP A 19 -10.47 -2.15 -11.66
N GLY A 20 -9.72 -1.31 -10.97
CA GLY A 20 -10.24 -0.14 -10.26
C GLY A 20 -10.94 -0.42 -8.94
N SER A 21 -10.95 -1.67 -8.45
CA SER A 21 -11.67 -2.02 -7.23
C SER A 21 -10.87 -1.80 -5.95
N MET A 22 -9.55 -1.62 -6.07
CA MET A 22 -8.66 -1.48 -4.93
C MET A 22 -7.63 -0.40 -5.22
N PHE A 23 -7.07 0.17 -4.17
CA PHE A 23 -5.84 0.93 -4.29
C PHE A 23 -4.99 0.72 -3.04
N ALA A 24 -3.71 1.00 -3.16
CA ALA A 24 -2.75 0.82 -2.08
C ALA A 24 -1.95 2.10 -1.88
N SER A 25 -1.52 2.34 -0.65
CA SER A 25 -0.63 3.46 -0.34
C SER A 25 0.66 2.95 0.28
N ASP A 26 1.73 3.70 0.11
CA ASP A 26 3.04 3.36 0.66
C ASP A 26 3.26 3.88 2.08
N GLY A 27 2.19 4.31 2.72
CA GLY A 27 2.28 4.81 4.09
C GLY A 27 2.87 6.20 4.17
N ASP A 28 3.24 6.56 5.36
CA ASP A 28 3.73 7.88 5.71
C ASP A 28 5.18 7.75 6.18
N ASP A 29 6.04 8.62 5.70
CA ASP A 29 7.46 8.56 5.98
C ASP A 29 7.81 8.83 7.44
N TRP A 30 6.93 9.51 8.16
CA TRP A 30 7.28 10.07 9.46
C TRP A 30 6.74 9.26 10.63
N SER A 31 5.46 8.95 10.61
CA SER A 31 4.80 8.33 11.74
C SER A 31 4.19 6.97 11.43
N ARG A 32 3.93 6.70 10.16
CA ARG A 32 3.29 5.44 9.76
C ARG A 32 4.16 4.70 8.76
N LYS A 33 4.63 3.56 9.17
CA LYS A 33 5.45 2.66 8.35
C LYS A 33 4.66 1.42 7.96
N THR A 34 3.39 1.62 7.60
CA THR A 34 2.48 0.53 7.23
C THR A 34 1.89 0.81 5.86
N LEU A 35 2.04 -0.14 4.95
CA LEU A 35 1.34 -0.09 3.67
C LEU A 35 -0.13 -0.37 3.93
N LEU A 36 -1.00 0.40 3.28
CA LEU A 36 -2.44 0.28 3.44
C LEU A 36 -3.08 -0.16 2.14
N LEU A 37 -4.09 -1.02 2.26
CA LEU A 37 -4.93 -1.44 1.15
C LEU A 37 -6.33 -0.91 1.36
N TYR A 38 -6.89 -0.33 0.32
CA TYR A 38 -8.23 0.26 0.32
C TYR A 38 -9.08 -0.53 -0.66
N ARG A 39 -10.22 -1.03 -0.18
CA ARG A 39 -11.17 -1.79 -1.00
C ARG A 39 -12.53 -1.12 -0.97
N ILE A 40 -13.20 -1.12 -2.11
CA ILE A 40 -14.59 -0.70 -2.19
C ILE A 40 -15.45 -1.96 -2.10
N VAL A 41 -16.18 -2.09 -0.99
CA VAL A 41 -16.99 -3.27 -0.72
C VAL A 41 -18.40 -2.82 -0.37
N ASN A 42 -19.39 -3.26 -1.15
CA ASN A 42 -20.81 -2.93 -0.94
C ASN A 42 -21.05 -1.44 -0.77
N GLY A 43 -20.39 -0.63 -1.60
CA GLY A 43 -20.55 0.82 -1.58
C GLY A 43 -19.82 1.54 -0.44
N SER A 44 -18.96 0.84 0.29
CA SER A 44 -18.17 1.41 1.38
C SER A 44 -16.69 1.21 1.14
N LEU A 45 -15.89 2.18 1.60
CA LEU A 45 -14.45 2.07 1.56
C LEU A 45 -13.98 1.34 2.82
N GLN A 46 -13.24 0.26 2.64
CA GLN A 46 -12.61 -0.47 3.71
C GLN A 46 -11.10 -0.30 3.61
N VAL A 47 -10.45 -0.03 4.75
CA VAL A 47 -9.01 0.17 4.82
C VAL A 47 -8.44 -0.92 5.72
N GLU A 48 -7.41 -1.61 5.21
CA GLU A 48 -6.76 -2.66 5.98
C GLU A 48 -5.24 -2.53 5.88
N PRO A 49 -4.49 -2.89 6.94
CA PRO A 49 -3.03 -2.92 6.87
C PRO A 49 -2.60 -4.03 5.92
N LEU A 50 -1.61 -3.72 5.09
CA LEU A 50 -1.12 -4.64 4.08
C LEU A 50 0.22 -5.23 4.47
N ALA A 51 1.15 -4.38 4.92
CA ALA A 51 2.48 -4.82 5.30
C ALA A 51 3.12 -3.77 6.21
N ASP A 52 3.92 -4.23 7.17
CA ASP A 52 4.72 -3.38 8.04
C ASP A 52 6.09 -3.18 7.39
N VAL A 53 6.44 -1.95 7.08
CA VAL A 53 7.72 -1.61 6.47
C VAL A 53 8.60 -0.78 7.41
N SER A 54 8.34 -0.84 8.71
CA SER A 54 9.08 -0.07 9.70
C SER A 54 10.57 -0.41 9.73
N ALA A 55 10.95 -1.61 9.29
CA ALA A 55 12.35 -2.01 9.18
C ALA A 55 13.08 -1.42 7.98
N SER A 56 12.36 -0.80 7.04
CA SER A 56 12.97 -0.19 5.87
C SER A 56 13.70 1.10 6.26
N ASP A 57 14.77 1.40 5.54
CA ASP A 57 15.55 2.61 5.79
C ASP A 57 14.71 3.86 5.56
N TYR A 58 14.98 4.86 6.39
CA TYR A 58 14.33 6.16 6.30
C TYR A 58 14.58 6.80 4.93
N GLY A 59 13.53 7.36 4.37
CA GLY A 59 13.62 8.07 3.10
C GLY A 59 13.50 7.19 1.86
N VAL A 60 13.51 5.87 2.02
CA VAL A 60 13.29 4.97 0.90
C VAL A 60 11.80 4.66 0.80
N GLN A 61 11.22 5.01 -0.34
CA GLN A 61 9.79 4.82 -0.57
C GLN A 61 9.52 3.40 -1.09
N PRO A 62 8.49 2.73 -0.58
CA PRO A 62 8.17 1.37 -0.99
C PRO A 62 7.72 1.21 -2.45
N ASN A 63 7.18 2.26 -3.07
CA ASN A 63 6.72 2.23 -4.47
C ASN A 63 5.72 1.10 -4.71
N VAL A 64 4.62 1.12 -3.95
CA VAL A 64 3.60 0.07 -4.07
C VAL A 64 2.97 0.06 -5.45
N HIS A 65 2.78 -1.12 -6.01
CA HIS A 65 2.03 -1.29 -7.24
C HIS A 65 1.45 -2.70 -7.33
N PHE A 66 0.39 -2.82 -8.13
CA PHE A 66 -0.29 -4.10 -8.32
C PHE A 66 0.35 -4.88 -9.45
N THR A 67 0.35 -6.21 -9.33
CA THR A 67 0.66 -7.08 -10.47
C THR A 67 -0.46 -6.97 -11.51
N PRO A 68 -0.18 -7.34 -12.78
CA PRO A 68 -1.20 -7.20 -13.84
C PRO A 68 -2.50 -7.96 -13.57
N ASP A 69 -2.46 -9.03 -12.80
CA ASP A 69 -3.64 -9.81 -12.44
C ASP A 69 -4.36 -9.31 -11.17
N ASP A 70 -3.84 -8.23 -10.55
CA ASP A 70 -4.36 -7.63 -9.33
C ASP A 70 -4.40 -8.57 -8.11
N LYS A 71 -3.62 -9.63 -8.14
CA LYS A 71 -3.59 -10.61 -7.04
C LYS A 71 -2.52 -10.29 -6.00
N TRP A 72 -1.55 -9.46 -6.34
CA TRP A 72 -0.42 -9.13 -5.49
C TRP A 72 -0.14 -7.63 -5.51
N VAL A 73 0.31 -7.11 -4.38
CA VAL A 73 0.93 -5.79 -4.31
C VAL A 73 2.42 -5.99 -4.11
N VAL A 74 3.22 -5.35 -4.95
CA VAL A 74 4.68 -5.42 -4.92
C VAL A 74 5.20 -4.13 -4.31
N TYR A 75 6.19 -4.25 -3.43
CA TYR A 75 6.80 -3.10 -2.79
C TYR A 75 8.28 -3.35 -2.53
N THR A 76 8.99 -2.27 -2.27
CA THR A 76 10.44 -2.30 -2.05
C THR A 76 10.75 -1.95 -0.60
N MET A 77 11.69 -2.67 0.00
CA MET A 77 12.28 -2.31 1.29
C MET A 77 13.79 -2.19 1.13
N SER A 78 14.39 -1.28 1.90
CA SER A 78 15.83 -1.11 1.94
C SER A 78 16.32 -1.27 3.37
N GLN A 79 17.34 -2.11 3.56
CA GLN A 79 17.98 -2.30 4.86
C GLN A 79 19.50 -2.25 4.65
N GLY A 80 20.12 -1.21 5.17
CA GLY A 80 21.55 -0.97 4.93
C GLY A 80 21.80 -0.72 3.45
N SER A 81 22.67 -1.53 2.83
CA SER A 81 22.96 -1.42 1.40
C SER A 81 22.12 -2.36 0.54
N LEU A 82 21.23 -3.14 1.15
CA LEU A 82 20.41 -4.11 0.43
C LEU A 82 19.07 -3.52 0.06
N LEU A 83 18.69 -3.72 -1.20
CA LEU A 83 17.39 -3.37 -1.72
C LEU A 83 16.66 -4.67 -2.05
N GLU A 84 15.50 -4.88 -1.44
CA GLU A 84 14.73 -6.11 -1.59
C GLU A 84 13.33 -5.80 -2.08
N ILE A 85 12.79 -6.69 -2.91
CA ILE A 85 11.44 -6.56 -3.46
C ILE A 85 10.57 -7.66 -2.85
N TYR A 86 9.41 -7.25 -2.34
CA TYR A 86 8.46 -8.14 -1.71
C TYR A 86 7.13 -8.09 -2.44
N ALA A 87 6.37 -9.15 -2.31
CA ALA A 87 5.00 -9.18 -2.80
C ALA A 87 4.08 -9.72 -1.70
N VAL A 88 2.93 -9.10 -1.53
CA VAL A 88 1.92 -9.53 -0.57
C VAL A 88 0.62 -9.82 -1.31
N SER A 89 -0.03 -10.94 -0.96
CA SER A 89 -1.27 -11.34 -1.62
C SER A 89 -2.43 -10.46 -1.19
N VAL A 90 -3.18 -9.97 -2.17
CA VAL A 90 -4.43 -9.22 -1.96
C VAL A 90 -5.63 -9.94 -2.56
N ALA A 91 -5.41 -11.12 -3.10
CA ALA A 91 -6.50 -11.94 -3.64
C ALA A 91 -7.39 -12.45 -2.51
N LYS A 92 -8.67 -12.59 -2.81
CA LYS A 92 -9.65 -13.18 -1.89
C LYS A 92 -10.31 -14.39 -2.50
#